data_278cd7d3e8851087fbebc9aec32a5cdc
#
_entry.id   278cd7d3e8851087fbebc9aec32a5cdc
#
_cell.length_a   1.000
_cell.length_b   1.000
_cell.length_c   1.000
_cell.angle_alpha   90.00
_cell.angle_beta   90.00
_cell.angle_gamma   90.00
#
_symmetry.space_group_name_H-M   'P 1'
#
loop_
_entity.id
_entity.type
_entity.pdbx_description
1 polymer ?
#
loop_
_entity_poly.entity_id
_entity_poly.type
_entity_poly.pdbx_seq_one_letter_code
_entity_poly.pdbx_strand_id
1 'polypeptide(L)'
;MSRPQLSLAFVFVFGALGIGASCRNTGARAPQADAGHEVTQQVAAAAGPAITEVQGLDLANLNATERETFWAVANDELSPCGDPHSIAACARDHLSCRACMPALRFLAHRIEDGYARDQLSDLIHARYSTQAVQQIRTEGAPSHGSQMAAVTVVEFSDYECPHCAHAMPILRQVEREFEGRVRVVHMNFPLTGHIHAMAAARAALAAGRQNKFWEMHYKLFENQQHLEPADIERYATELGLDLARFRTDMASPEIEAQIRATRTEGERLQIQGTPTIFVNGRRFELNLEREPLRQWIQEEIDGAGH
;
A
#
# COMPACT_ATOMS: atom_id res chain seq x y z
N MET A 1 43.23 -20.47 46.74
CA MET A 1 44.57 -20.15 46.29
C MET A 1 44.44 -19.08 45.21
N SER A 2 44.47 -17.83 45.61
CA SER A 2 45.51 -16.81 45.51
C SER A 2 45.53 -16.16 44.09
N ARG A 3 45.06 -14.92 44.07
CA ARG A 3 45.32 -13.86 43.08
C ARG A 3 46.82 -13.57 42.99
N PRO A 4 47.37 -12.82 41.99
CA PRO A 4 47.25 -11.37 42.11
C PRO A 4 47.02 -10.60 40.77
N GLN A 5 46.55 -9.37 40.99
CA GLN A 5 46.48 -8.23 40.07
C GLN A 5 47.88 -7.67 39.75
N LEU A 6 48.03 -7.05 38.58
CA LEU A 6 49.06 -6.04 38.36
C LEU A 6 48.45 -4.84 37.60
N SER A 7 48.39 -3.72 38.31
CA SER A 7 48.14 -2.38 37.78
C SER A 7 49.48 -1.84 37.23
N LEU A 8 49.45 -1.14 36.11
CA LEU A 8 50.48 -0.16 35.75
C LEU A 8 49.83 1.14 35.30
N ALA A 9 49.99 2.14 36.12
CA ALA A 9 49.72 3.53 35.82
C ALA A 9 50.96 4.13 35.12
N PHE A 10 50.74 4.94 34.11
CA PHE A 10 51.76 5.88 33.61
C PHE A 10 51.17 7.28 33.54
N VAL A 11 51.78 8.14 34.32
CA VAL A 11 51.60 9.59 34.36
C VAL A 11 52.71 10.21 33.53
N PHE A 12 52.39 11.16 32.66
CA PHE A 12 53.29 12.24 32.22
C PHE A 12 52.42 13.41 31.72
N VAL A 13 52.36 14.46 32.41
CA VAL A 13 53.07 15.72 32.58
C VAL A 13 53.12 16.63 31.33
N PHE A 14 52.49 17.74 31.49
CA PHE A 14 52.43 19.07 30.86
C PHE A 14 53.50 19.45 29.81
N GLY A 15 53.04 20.15 28.78
CA GLY A 15 53.77 21.08 27.96
C GLY A 15 52.78 21.97 27.18
N ALA A 16 52.56 23.20 27.68
CA ALA A 16 51.81 24.23 27.01
C ALA A 16 52.71 24.97 26.02
N LEU A 17 52.21 25.21 24.80
CA LEU A 17 52.59 26.38 23.99
C LEU A 17 51.46 26.69 23.04
N GLY A 18 50.83 27.84 23.20
CA GLY A 18 49.76 28.33 22.36
C GLY A 18 50.29 28.96 21.07
N ILE A 19 49.53 28.75 20.02
CA ILE A 19 49.39 29.73 18.91
C ILE A 19 47.92 29.71 18.49
N GLY A 20 47.22 30.82 18.64
CA GLY A 20 45.84 31.01 18.24
C GLY A 20 45.71 31.04 16.73
N ALA A 21 44.82 30.20 16.23
CA ALA A 21 44.19 30.38 14.92
C ALA A 21 42.70 30.25 15.10
N SER A 22 42.03 31.38 15.09
CA SER A 22 40.57 31.48 15.11
C SER A 22 40.01 30.96 13.77
N CYS A 23 39.66 29.72 13.68
CA CYS A 23 38.83 29.23 12.61
C CYS A 23 37.37 29.52 12.94
N ARG A 24 36.83 30.54 12.29
CA ARG A 24 35.39 30.77 12.26
C ARG A 24 34.73 29.53 11.62
N ASN A 25 34.07 28.78 12.45
CA ASN A 25 33.20 27.68 12.03
C ASN A 25 31.95 28.29 11.37
N THR A 26 31.99 28.50 10.06
CA THR A 26 30.78 28.76 9.27
C THR A 26 30.10 27.39 9.12
N GLY A 27 29.30 27.04 10.12
CA GLY A 27 28.39 25.93 10.05
C GLY A 27 27.42 26.16 8.89
N ALA A 28 27.70 25.56 7.76
CA ALA A 28 26.73 25.37 6.71
C ALA A 28 25.62 24.47 7.27
N ARG A 29 24.56 25.10 7.73
CA ARG A 29 23.29 24.43 8.07
C ARG A 29 22.78 23.83 6.77
N ALA A 30 22.70 22.50 6.72
CA ALA A 30 22.03 21.80 5.63
C ALA A 30 20.64 22.42 5.47
N PRO A 31 20.17 22.68 4.25
CA PRO A 31 18.81 23.14 4.04
C PRO A 31 17.87 22.02 4.49
N GLN A 32 17.25 22.19 5.64
CA GLN A 32 16.08 21.40 6.01
C GLN A 32 14.96 21.74 5.03
N ALA A 33 14.37 20.67 4.53
CA ALA A 33 13.29 20.71 3.57
C ALA A 33 12.10 21.55 4.07
N ASP A 34 11.96 22.72 3.51
CA ASP A 34 10.78 23.56 3.60
C ASP A 34 10.11 23.69 2.20
N ALA A 35 10.39 22.69 1.33
CA ALA A 35 9.89 22.69 -0.04
C ALA A 35 8.35 22.55 -0.10
N GLY A 36 7.74 21.92 0.90
CA GLY A 36 6.28 21.77 0.96
C GLY A 36 5.55 23.08 1.23
N HIS A 37 6.09 23.90 2.13
CA HIS A 37 5.47 25.20 2.48
C HIS A 37 5.60 26.26 1.38
N GLU A 38 6.72 26.27 0.65
CA GLU A 38 6.92 27.20 -0.47
C GLU A 38 6.02 26.88 -1.67
N VAL A 39 5.79 25.59 -1.96
CA VAL A 39 4.90 25.16 -3.04
C VAL A 39 3.45 25.51 -2.70
N THR A 40 3.02 25.31 -1.44
CA THR A 40 1.67 25.67 -0.99
C THR A 40 1.45 27.19 -1.06
N GLN A 41 2.45 28.01 -0.71
CA GLN A 41 2.38 29.47 -0.86
C GLN A 41 2.35 29.91 -2.33
N GLN A 42 3.04 29.21 -3.25
CA GLN A 42 3.00 29.51 -4.68
C GLN A 42 1.64 29.18 -5.31
N VAL A 43 0.98 28.12 -4.87
CA VAL A 43 -0.39 27.78 -5.33
C VAL A 43 -1.39 28.84 -4.83
N ALA A 44 -1.30 29.24 -3.58
CA ALA A 44 -2.15 30.30 -3.03
C ALA A 44 -1.95 31.67 -3.72
N ALA A 45 -0.75 31.97 -4.20
CA ALA A 45 -0.45 33.21 -4.93
C ALA A 45 -0.88 33.17 -6.42
N ALA A 46 -1.00 31.98 -7.01
CA ALA A 46 -1.47 31.80 -8.39
C ALA A 46 -2.98 31.56 -8.49
N ALA A 47 -3.64 31.21 -7.39
CA ALA A 47 -5.07 31.01 -7.34
C ALA A 47 -5.80 32.34 -7.32
N GLY A 48 -6.65 32.59 -8.30
CA GLY A 48 -7.68 33.63 -8.27
C GLY A 48 -8.58 33.48 -7.02
N PRO A 49 -9.75 34.13 -6.97
CA PRO A 49 -10.65 33.96 -5.83
C PRO A 49 -10.95 32.51 -5.58
N ALA A 50 -11.00 32.13 -4.28
CA ALA A 50 -11.25 30.74 -3.86
C ALA A 50 -12.48 30.17 -4.57
N ILE A 51 -12.33 28.96 -5.12
CA ILE A 51 -13.40 28.28 -5.82
C ILE A 51 -14.31 27.64 -4.79
N THR A 52 -15.61 27.85 -4.95
CA THR A 52 -16.65 27.32 -4.04
C THR A 52 -17.75 26.57 -4.81
N GLU A 53 -17.57 26.38 -6.10
CA GLU A 53 -18.51 25.64 -6.95
C GLU A 53 -17.76 25.00 -8.12
N VAL A 54 -18.10 23.73 -8.41
CA VAL A 54 -17.63 22.97 -9.58
C VAL A 54 -18.84 22.23 -10.16
N GLN A 55 -19.08 22.40 -11.46
CA GLN A 55 -20.21 21.76 -12.13
C GLN A 55 -20.12 20.23 -12.06
N GLY A 56 -21.22 19.59 -11.69
CA GLY A 56 -21.30 18.11 -11.62
C GLY A 56 -20.71 17.50 -10.34
N LEU A 57 -20.34 18.32 -9.36
CA LEU A 57 -19.94 17.90 -8.03
C LEU A 57 -21.15 18.00 -7.08
N ASP A 58 -21.48 16.89 -6.43
CA ASP A 58 -22.51 16.82 -5.41
C ASP A 58 -21.88 16.83 -4.02
N LEU A 59 -22.26 17.81 -3.20
CA LEU A 59 -21.86 17.97 -1.81
C LEU A 59 -23.08 18.05 -0.87
N ALA A 60 -24.22 17.53 -1.29
CA ALA A 60 -25.48 17.64 -0.53
C ALA A 60 -25.36 16.99 0.87
N ASN A 61 -24.57 15.94 1.00
CA ASN A 61 -24.38 15.20 2.24
C ASN A 61 -23.47 15.94 3.25
N LEU A 62 -22.67 16.91 2.80
CA LEU A 62 -21.77 17.66 3.68
C LEU A 62 -22.52 18.79 4.39
N ASN A 63 -22.32 18.96 5.69
CA ASN A 63 -22.79 20.11 6.44
C ASN A 63 -21.95 21.38 6.12
N ALA A 64 -22.27 22.54 6.70
CA ALA A 64 -21.62 23.80 6.39
C ALA A 64 -20.11 23.80 6.73
N THR A 65 -19.72 23.27 7.88
CA THR A 65 -18.31 23.19 8.33
C THR A 65 -17.52 22.18 7.47
N GLU A 66 -18.12 21.07 7.11
CA GLU A 66 -17.53 20.07 6.22
C GLU A 66 -17.31 20.64 4.82
N ARG A 67 -18.23 21.44 4.29
CA ARG A 67 -18.05 22.15 3.01
C ARG A 67 -16.94 23.19 3.06
N GLU A 68 -16.82 23.93 4.18
CA GLU A 68 -15.68 24.84 4.37
C GLU A 68 -14.35 24.06 4.34
N THR A 69 -14.26 22.95 5.05
CA THR A 69 -13.08 22.06 5.04
C THR A 69 -12.81 21.55 3.64
N PHE A 70 -13.85 21.07 2.94
CA PHE A 70 -13.75 20.57 1.57
C PHE A 70 -13.13 21.61 0.63
N TRP A 71 -13.70 22.81 0.58
CA TRP A 71 -13.20 23.85 -0.31
C TRP A 71 -11.82 24.37 0.08
N ALA A 72 -11.50 24.39 1.37
CA ALA A 72 -10.17 24.75 1.83
C ALA A 72 -9.13 23.75 1.28
N VAL A 73 -9.35 22.44 1.46
CA VAL A 73 -8.43 21.41 0.94
C VAL A 73 -8.41 21.40 -0.59
N ALA A 74 -9.57 21.46 -1.25
CA ALA A 74 -9.65 21.44 -2.71
C ALA A 74 -8.95 22.62 -3.40
N ASN A 75 -8.87 23.78 -2.74
CA ASN A 75 -8.15 24.97 -3.23
C ASN A 75 -6.65 24.94 -2.87
N ASP A 76 -6.27 24.27 -1.77
CA ASP A 76 -4.88 24.22 -1.31
C ASP A 76 -4.07 23.10 -2.00
N GLU A 77 -4.71 21.96 -2.28
CA GLU A 77 -4.04 20.81 -2.86
C GLU A 77 -3.82 20.95 -4.37
N LEU A 78 -2.62 20.57 -4.83
CA LEU A 78 -2.28 20.57 -6.24
C LEU A 78 -3.03 19.52 -7.03
N SER A 79 -3.22 19.77 -8.32
CA SER A 79 -3.86 18.83 -9.24
C SER A 79 -3.12 17.50 -9.26
N PRO A 80 -3.86 16.37 -9.36
CA PRO A 80 -3.28 15.03 -9.42
C PRO A 80 -2.24 14.82 -10.54
N CYS A 81 -2.33 15.59 -11.60
CA CYS A 81 -1.42 15.47 -12.74
C CYS A 81 -0.15 16.33 -12.63
N GLY A 82 0.05 17.03 -11.51
CA GLY A 82 1.23 17.86 -11.28
C GLY A 82 1.18 19.23 -11.95
N ASP A 83 0.01 19.66 -12.44
CA ASP A 83 -0.20 21.00 -12.96
C ASP A 83 -0.14 22.01 -11.79
N PRO A 84 0.29 23.27 -12.03
CA PRO A 84 0.38 24.28 -10.98
C PRO A 84 -0.97 24.88 -10.58
N HIS A 85 -2.04 24.12 -10.73
CA HIS A 85 -3.41 24.50 -10.38
C HIS A 85 -3.88 23.67 -9.19
N SER A 86 -4.79 24.22 -8.39
CA SER A 86 -5.46 23.43 -7.36
C SER A 86 -6.40 22.38 -7.97
N ILE A 87 -6.75 21.36 -7.18
CA ILE A 87 -7.74 20.35 -7.61
C ILE A 87 -9.05 21.00 -8.03
N ALA A 88 -9.51 22.01 -7.25
CA ALA A 88 -10.72 22.75 -7.56
C ALA A 88 -10.63 23.52 -8.88
N ALA A 89 -9.50 24.22 -9.13
CA ALA A 89 -9.29 24.95 -10.38
C ALA A 89 -9.21 23.99 -11.59
N CYS A 90 -8.49 22.91 -11.44
CA CYS A 90 -8.38 21.88 -12.46
C CYS A 90 -9.75 21.31 -12.84
N ALA A 91 -10.59 20.99 -11.88
CA ALA A 91 -11.91 20.43 -12.13
C ALA A 91 -12.89 21.48 -12.70
N ARG A 92 -12.86 22.72 -12.21
CA ARG A 92 -13.72 23.81 -12.70
C ARG A 92 -13.43 24.15 -14.15
N ASP A 93 -12.15 24.25 -14.51
CA ASP A 93 -11.71 24.77 -15.81
C ASP A 93 -11.56 23.63 -16.85
N HIS A 94 -11.98 22.40 -16.50
CA HIS A 94 -11.93 21.22 -17.37
C HIS A 94 -10.55 21.02 -18.00
N LEU A 95 -9.50 21.19 -17.18
CA LEU A 95 -8.13 20.96 -17.63
C LEU A 95 -7.91 19.50 -18.04
N SER A 96 -6.83 19.21 -18.73
CA SER A 96 -6.54 17.89 -19.29
C SER A 96 -6.40 16.77 -18.24
N CYS A 97 -6.25 17.11 -16.97
CA CYS A 97 -6.16 16.14 -15.89
C CYS A 97 -7.52 15.55 -15.52
N ARG A 98 -7.77 14.33 -15.93
CA ARG A 98 -9.04 13.62 -15.68
C ARG A 98 -9.24 13.20 -14.23
N ALA A 99 -8.17 13.18 -13.43
CA ALA A 99 -8.23 12.79 -12.03
C ALA A 99 -8.79 13.88 -11.10
N CYS A 100 -8.98 15.13 -11.58
CA CYS A 100 -9.41 16.23 -10.72
C CYS A 100 -10.83 16.05 -10.17
N MET A 101 -11.80 15.65 -11.00
CA MET A 101 -13.16 15.35 -10.52
C MET A 101 -13.21 14.12 -9.61
N PRO A 102 -12.57 12.98 -9.95
CA PRO A 102 -12.39 11.87 -9.02
C PRO A 102 -11.79 12.30 -7.68
N ALA A 103 -10.74 13.13 -7.67
CA ALA A 103 -10.12 13.61 -6.44
C ALA A 103 -11.07 14.46 -5.57
N LEU A 104 -11.91 15.31 -6.19
CA LEU A 104 -12.93 16.05 -5.45
C LEU A 104 -13.99 15.12 -4.84
N ARG A 105 -14.46 14.12 -5.58
CA ARG A 105 -15.41 13.13 -5.05
C ARG A 105 -14.79 12.30 -3.93
N PHE A 106 -13.56 11.87 -4.10
CA PHE A 106 -12.81 11.17 -3.05
C PHE A 106 -12.70 12.02 -1.79
N LEU A 107 -12.33 13.30 -1.93
CA LEU A 107 -12.25 14.24 -0.80
C LEU A 107 -13.60 14.37 -0.07
N ALA A 108 -14.71 14.52 -0.82
CA ALA A 108 -16.04 14.60 -0.24
C ALA A 108 -16.37 13.36 0.60
N HIS A 109 -16.17 12.16 0.05
CA HIS A 109 -16.40 10.91 0.78
C HIS A 109 -15.53 10.77 2.03
N ARG A 110 -14.25 11.20 1.98
CA ARG A 110 -13.38 11.12 3.17
C ARG A 110 -13.82 12.07 4.27
N ILE A 111 -14.38 13.21 3.92
CA ILE A 111 -14.98 14.15 4.89
C ILE A 111 -16.25 13.54 5.49
N GLU A 112 -17.11 12.93 4.70
CA GLU A 112 -18.30 12.18 5.18
C GLU A 112 -17.89 11.07 6.16
N ASP A 113 -16.75 10.39 5.91
CA ASP A 113 -16.20 9.36 6.80
C ASP A 113 -15.54 9.94 8.08
N GLY A 114 -15.49 11.27 8.24
CA GLY A 114 -14.99 11.95 9.42
C GLY A 114 -13.48 12.14 9.50
N TYR A 115 -12.75 12.03 8.37
CA TYR A 115 -11.31 12.31 8.35
C TYR A 115 -11.00 13.79 8.61
N ALA A 116 -9.98 14.05 9.42
CA ALA A 116 -9.51 15.40 9.72
C ALA A 116 -8.71 16.00 8.55
N ARG A 117 -8.60 17.34 8.50
CA ARG A 117 -7.99 18.06 7.38
C ARG A 117 -6.57 17.63 7.05
N ASP A 118 -5.73 17.42 8.04
CA ASP A 118 -4.35 16.95 7.88
C ASP A 118 -4.29 15.54 7.25
N GLN A 119 -5.18 14.64 7.66
CA GLN A 119 -5.32 13.31 7.09
C GLN A 119 -5.80 13.36 5.62
N LEU A 120 -6.65 14.32 5.27
CA LEU A 120 -7.19 14.45 3.90
C LEU A 120 -6.09 14.75 2.89
N SER A 121 -5.14 15.64 3.22
CA SER A 121 -3.98 15.94 2.38
C SER A 121 -3.12 14.69 2.14
N ASP A 122 -2.80 13.96 3.21
CA ASP A 122 -2.02 12.72 3.12
C ASP A 122 -2.73 11.67 2.24
N LEU A 123 -4.05 11.50 2.40
CA LEU A 123 -4.84 10.56 1.60
C LEU A 123 -4.91 10.95 0.12
N ILE A 124 -5.04 12.25 -0.19
CA ILE A 124 -5.01 12.75 -1.57
C ILE A 124 -3.64 12.47 -2.19
N HIS A 125 -2.55 12.75 -1.48
CA HIS A 125 -1.20 12.46 -1.95
C HIS A 125 -0.98 10.96 -2.18
N ALA A 126 -1.35 10.11 -1.22
CA ALA A 126 -1.22 8.66 -1.34
C ALA A 126 -2.03 8.12 -2.54
N ARG A 127 -3.22 8.68 -2.77
CA ARG A 127 -4.14 8.22 -3.82
C ARG A 127 -3.79 8.75 -5.21
N TYR A 128 -3.37 10.00 -5.33
CA TYR A 128 -3.28 10.69 -6.63
C TYR A 128 -1.88 11.15 -7.04
N SER A 129 -0.92 11.30 -6.12
CA SER A 129 0.44 11.68 -6.49
C SER A 129 1.09 10.66 -7.41
N THR A 130 1.71 11.10 -8.48
CA THR A 130 2.49 10.22 -9.37
C THR A 130 3.66 9.55 -8.66
N GLN A 131 4.17 10.16 -7.60
CA GLN A 131 5.26 9.61 -6.77
C GLN A 131 4.78 8.46 -5.87
N ALA A 132 3.49 8.35 -5.60
CA ALA A 132 2.91 7.27 -4.80
C ALA A 132 2.81 5.94 -5.56
N VAL A 133 2.99 5.93 -6.89
CA VAL A 133 2.91 4.71 -7.69
C VAL A 133 4.16 3.86 -7.49
N GLN A 134 3.98 2.70 -6.90
CA GLN A 134 5.04 1.71 -6.70
C GLN A 134 5.08 0.72 -7.87
N GLN A 135 6.29 0.45 -8.37
CA GLN A 135 6.50 -0.67 -9.29
C GLN A 135 6.62 -1.95 -8.49
N ILE A 136 5.64 -2.84 -8.62
CA ILE A 136 5.56 -4.09 -7.85
C ILE A 136 5.94 -5.26 -8.74
N ARG A 137 6.94 -6.03 -8.30
CA ARG A 137 7.39 -7.23 -9.01
C ARG A 137 6.46 -8.38 -8.67
N THR A 138 5.64 -8.78 -9.63
CA THR A 138 4.61 -9.82 -9.46
C THR A 138 4.90 -11.09 -10.29
N GLU A 139 6.10 -11.20 -10.86
CA GLU A 139 6.48 -12.33 -11.72
C GLU A 139 6.38 -13.65 -10.96
N GLY A 140 5.65 -14.58 -11.57
CA GLY A 140 5.40 -15.91 -10.97
C GLY A 140 4.40 -15.94 -9.82
N ALA A 141 3.86 -14.79 -9.39
CA ALA A 141 2.81 -14.76 -8.38
C ALA A 141 1.47 -15.25 -8.98
N PRO A 142 0.70 -16.03 -8.22
CA PRO A 142 -0.63 -16.43 -8.65
C PRO A 142 -1.53 -15.23 -8.90
N SER A 143 -2.26 -15.28 -10.00
CA SER A 143 -3.19 -14.20 -10.33
C SER A 143 -4.49 -14.74 -10.93
N HIS A 144 -5.57 -14.02 -10.70
CA HIS A 144 -6.88 -14.28 -11.27
C HIS A 144 -7.38 -13.04 -12.02
N GLY A 145 -8.18 -13.23 -13.05
CA GLY A 145 -8.61 -12.17 -13.95
C GLY A 145 -7.70 -12.00 -15.18
N SER A 146 -8.07 -11.08 -16.05
CA SER A 146 -7.38 -10.86 -17.32
C SER A 146 -6.01 -10.21 -17.14
N GLN A 147 -5.01 -10.68 -17.88
CA GLN A 147 -3.70 -9.99 -17.97
C GLN A 147 -3.81 -8.58 -18.60
N MET A 148 -4.90 -8.34 -19.34
CA MET A 148 -5.20 -7.05 -19.98
C MET A 148 -6.19 -6.22 -19.16
N ALA A 149 -6.43 -6.58 -17.90
CA ALA A 149 -7.32 -5.83 -17.02
C ALA A 149 -6.82 -4.39 -16.84
N ALA A 150 -7.74 -3.44 -16.85
CA ALA A 150 -7.43 -2.02 -16.62
C ALA A 150 -6.88 -1.76 -15.20
N VAL A 151 -7.30 -2.58 -14.24
CA VAL A 151 -6.90 -2.45 -12.84
C VAL A 151 -6.25 -3.74 -12.36
N THR A 152 -5.06 -3.60 -11.77
CA THR A 152 -4.38 -4.69 -11.05
C THR A 152 -4.42 -4.40 -9.56
N VAL A 153 -5.02 -5.32 -8.82
CA VAL A 153 -5.01 -5.33 -7.35
C VAL A 153 -3.97 -6.33 -6.89
N VAL A 154 -2.95 -5.88 -6.17
CA VAL A 154 -1.91 -6.74 -5.59
C VAL A 154 -2.12 -6.80 -4.09
N GLU A 155 -2.32 -8.01 -3.56
CA GLU A 155 -2.48 -8.27 -2.14
C GLU A 155 -1.26 -8.99 -1.58
N PHE A 156 -0.59 -8.40 -0.58
CA PHE A 156 0.38 -9.09 0.27
C PHE A 156 -0.37 -9.68 1.46
N SER A 157 -0.33 -10.99 1.60
CA SER A 157 -1.25 -11.72 2.45
C SER A 157 -0.60 -12.90 3.18
N ASP A 158 -1.20 -13.26 4.31
CA ASP A 158 -0.79 -14.35 5.18
C ASP A 158 -2.01 -15.20 5.53
N TYR A 159 -1.95 -16.50 5.30
CA TYR A 159 -3.07 -17.42 5.51
C TYR A 159 -3.49 -17.58 6.97
N GLU A 160 -2.63 -17.24 7.93
CA GLU A 160 -2.92 -17.30 9.37
C GLU A 160 -3.39 -15.94 9.92
N CYS A 161 -3.31 -14.85 9.11
CA CYS A 161 -3.73 -13.52 9.53
C CYS A 161 -5.26 -13.35 9.47
N PRO A 162 -5.94 -13.00 10.59
CA PRO A 162 -7.40 -12.82 10.61
C PRO A 162 -7.88 -11.70 9.67
N HIS A 163 -7.11 -10.63 9.55
CA HIS A 163 -7.44 -9.52 8.65
C HIS A 163 -7.36 -9.93 7.18
N CYS A 164 -6.47 -10.87 6.82
CA CYS A 164 -6.42 -11.44 5.46
C CYS A 164 -7.63 -12.34 5.18
N ALA A 165 -8.08 -13.12 6.16
CA ALA A 165 -9.32 -13.88 6.02
C ALA A 165 -10.54 -12.99 5.81
N HIS A 166 -10.56 -11.80 6.46
CA HIS A 166 -11.59 -10.79 6.21
C HIS A 166 -11.46 -10.15 4.81
N ALA A 167 -10.25 -9.91 4.33
CA ALA A 167 -9.98 -9.30 3.02
C ALA A 167 -10.40 -10.20 1.85
N MET A 168 -10.17 -11.50 1.97
CA MET A 168 -10.36 -12.47 0.88
C MET A 168 -11.77 -12.42 0.25
N PRO A 169 -12.89 -12.47 1.01
CA PRO A 169 -14.22 -12.39 0.40
C PRO A 169 -14.50 -11.03 -0.25
N ILE A 170 -13.93 -9.93 0.27
CA ILE A 170 -14.07 -8.59 -0.30
C ILE A 170 -13.39 -8.55 -1.68
N LEU A 171 -12.14 -8.99 -1.78
CA LEU A 171 -11.39 -9.04 -3.03
C LEU A 171 -12.09 -9.92 -4.07
N ARG A 172 -12.54 -11.11 -3.66
CA ARG A 172 -13.29 -12.03 -4.53
C ARG A 172 -14.60 -11.44 -5.03
N GLN A 173 -15.30 -10.66 -4.19
CA GLN A 173 -16.55 -10.01 -4.59
C GLN A 173 -16.31 -8.88 -5.58
N VAL A 174 -15.32 -8.02 -5.30
CA VAL A 174 -14.93 -6.91 -6.18
C VAL A 174 -14.46 -7.42 -7.53
N GLU A 175 -13.65 -8.46 -7.56
CA GLU A 175 -13.21 -9.07 -8.82
C GLU A 175 -14.39 -9.55 -9.68
N ARG A 176 -15.36 -10.23 -9.07
CA ARG A 176 -16.58 -10.67 -9.79
C ARG A 176 -17.44 -9.50 -10.29
N GLU A 177 -17.53 -8.42 -9.51
CA GLU A 177 -18.31 -7.23 -9.88
C GLU A 177 -17.70 -6.53 -11.10
N PHE A 178 -16.38 -6.51 -11.19
CA PHE A 178 -15.64 -5.90 -12.30
C PHE A 178 -15.04 -6.92 -13.28
N GLU A 179 -15.73 -8.02 -13.51
CA GLU A 179 -15.26 -9.13 -14.33
C GLU A 179 -14.57 -8.68 -15.63
N GLY A 180 -13.37 -9.20 -15.88
CA GLY A 180 -12.53 -8.86 -17.03
C GLY A 180 -11.80 -7.51 -16.94
N ARG A 181 -12.17 -6.62 -16.02
CA ARG A 181 -11.56 -5.29 -15.84
C ARG A 181 -10.60 -5.22 -14.65
N VAL A 182 -10.69 -6.19 -13.73
CA VAL A 182 -9.82 -6.31 -12.57
C VAL A 182 -9.02 -7.61 -12.65
N ARG A 183 -7.76 -7.52 -12.32
CA ARG A 183 -6.86 -8.66 -12.07
C ARG A 183 -6.42 -8.60 -10.62
N VAL A 184 -6.56 -9.71 -9.89
CA VAL A 184 -6.06 -9.86 -8.52
C VAL A 184 -4.79 -10.69 -8.55
N VAL A 185 -3.74 -10.21 -7.88
CA VAL A 185 -2.45 -10.91 -7.71
C VAL A 185 -2.22 -11.17 -6.24
N HIS A 186 -1.98 -12.43 -5.88
CA HIS A 186 -1.70 -12.83 -4.51
C HIS A 186 -0.20 -12.96 -4.27
N MET A 187 0.32 -12.20 -3.30
CA MET A 187 1.72 -12.20 -2.88
C MET A 187 1.81 -12.78 -1.48
N ASN A 188 2.40 -13.96 -1.34
CA ASN A 188 2.60 -14.58 -0.03
C ASN A 188 3.55 -13.72 0.83
N PHE A 189 3.08 -13.32 2.01
CA PHE A 189 3.87 -12.57 2.99
C PHE A 189 3.69 -13.17 4.39
N PRO A 190 4.18 -14.42 4.62
CA PRO A 190 4.04 -15.08 5.91
C PRO A 190 4.76 -14.30 7.01
N LEU A 191 4.04 -13.95 8.07
CA LEU A 191 4.53 -13.19 9.22
C LEU A 191 5.30 -14.12 10.17
N THR A 192 6.36 -13.59 10.78
CA THR A 192 7.25 -14.38 11.64
C THR A 192 6.56 -14.99 12.87
N GLY A 193 5.47 -14.37 13.36
CA GLY A 193 4.70 -14.86 14.51
C GLY A 193 3.65 -15.93 14.16
N HIS A 194 3.42 -16.20 12.89
CA HIS A 194 2.41 -17.15 12.40
C HIS A 194 3.06 -18.49 12.05
N ILE A 195 2.84 -19.48 12.91
CA ILE A 195 3.58 -20.76 12.84
C ILE A 195 3.19 -21.65 11.67
N HIS A 196 1.96 -21.51 11.17
CA HIS A 196 1.42 -22.28 10.05
C HIS A 196 1.47 -21.54 8.71
N ALA A 197 1.70 -20.22 8.71
CA ALA A 197 1.62 -19.37 7.52
C ALA A 197 2.53 -19.85 6.38
N MET A 198 3.77 -20.28 6.69
CA MET A 198 4.70 -20.78 5.69
C MET A 198 4.21 -22.12 5.09
N ALA A 199 3.67 -23.03 5.91
CA ALA A 199 3.14 -24.31 5.44
C ALA A 199 1.92 -24.11 4.55
N ALA A 200 1.01 -23.21 4.95
CA ALA A 200 -0.17 -22.83 4.17
C ALA A 200 0.20 -22.19 2.82
N ALA A 201 1.18 -21.28 2.80
CA ALA A 201 1.67 -20.66 1.58
C ALA A 201 2.28 -21.71 0.62
N ARG A 202 3.06 -22.67 1.14
CA ARG A 202 3.58 -23.79 0.35
C ARG A 202 2.46 -24.64 -0.21
N ALA A 203 1.42 -24.93 0.59
CA ALA A 203 0.27 -25.73 0.17
C ALA A 203 -0.49 -25.07 -1.00
N ALA A 204 -0.76 -23.78 -0.91
CA ALA A 204 -1.42 -23.05 -1.99
C ALA A 204 -0.62 -23.10 -3.30
N LEU A 205 0.70 -22.87 -3.23
CA LEU A 205 1.58 -22.92 -4.40
C LEU A 205 1.73 -24.34 -4.96
N ALA A 206 1.82 -25.36 -4.11
CA ALA A 206 1.87 -26.78 -4.52
C ALA A 206 0.56 -27.19 -5.22
N ALA A 207 -0.59 -26.76 -4.70
CA ALA A 207 -1.87 -26.95 -5.36
C ALA A 207 -1.91 -26.22 -6.72
N GLY A 208 -1.29 -25.04 -6.79
CA GLY A 208 -1.15 -24.27 -8.03
C GLY A 208 -0.38 -25.01 -9.13
N ARG A 209 0.61 -25.85 -8.80
CA ARG A 209 1.30 -26.73 -9.76
C ARG A 209 0.39 -27.83 -10.34
N GLN A 210 -0.78 -28.00 -9.74
CA GLN A 210 -1.85 -28.88 -10.22
C GLN A 210 -3.10 -28.12 -10.67
N ASN A 211 -2.96 -26.82 -10.99
CA ASN A 211 -4.02 -25.91 -11.43
C ASN A 211 -5.15 -25.70 -10.39
N LYS A 212 -4.82 -25.80 -9.09
CA LYS A 212 -5.77 -25.70 -7.98
C LYS A 212 -5.37 -24.65 -6.94
N PHE A 213 -4.62 -23.61 -7.38
CA PHE A 213 -4.17 -22.56 -6.46
C PHE A 213 -5.35 -21.89 -5.74
N TRP A 214 -6.33 -21.40 -6.50
CA TRP A 214 -7.42 -20.60 -5.94
C TRP A 214 -8.37 -21.44 -5.09
N GLU A 215 -8.61 -22.68 -5.46
CA GLU A 215 -9.42 -23.58 -4.63
C GLU A 215 -8.73 -23.87 -3.28
N MET A 216 -7.42 -24.10 -3.27
CA MET A 216 -6.66 -24.27 -2.04
C MET A 216 -6.59 -22.96 -1.25
N HIS A 217 -6.35 -21.83 -1.91
CA HIS A 217 -6.33 -20.49 -1.33
C HIS A 217 -7.62 -20.19 -0.54
N TYR A 218 -8.78 -20.39 -1.16
CA TYR A 218 -10.05 -20.18 -0.47
C TYR A 218 -10.24 -21.13 0.69
N LYS A 219 -9.89 -22.40 0.50
CA LYS A 219 -10.03 -23.43 1.53
C LYS A 219 -9.18 -23.14 2.76
N LEU A 220 -7.96 -22.64 2.58
CA LEU A 220 -7.07 -22.25 3.69
C LEU A 220 -7.65 -21.07 4.49
N PHE A 221 -8.15 -20.02 3.83
CA PHE A 221 -8.77 -18.91 4.52
C PHE A 221 -10.11 -19.27 5.18
N GLU A 222 -10.94 -20.06 4.53
CA GLU A 222 -12.22 -20.54 5.09
C GLU A 222 -12.02 -21.43 6.34
N ASN A 223 -10.84 -22.04 6.48
CA ASN A 223 -10.50 -22.94 7.57
C ASN A 223 -9.26 -22.47 8.35
N GLN A 224 -9.11 -21.17 8.54
CA GLN A 224 -7.91 -20.55 9.11
C GLN A 224 -7.51 -21.09 10.49
N GLN A 225 -8.46 -21.63 11.25
CA GLN A 225 -8.21 -22.24 12.58
C GLN A 225 -7.68 -23.70 12.47
N HIS A 226 -7.57 -24.25 11.26
CA HIS A 226 -7.21 -25.63 10.98
C HIS A 226 -6.17 -25.67 9.85
N LEU A 227 -4.94 -25.26 10.15
CA LEU A 227 -3.82 -25.20 9.20
C LEU A 227 -2.68 -26.17 9.57
N GLU A 228 -2.97 -27.13 10.42
CA GLU A 228 -2.02 -28.20 10.75
C GLU A 228 -1.71 -29.07 9.51
N PRO A 229 -0.55 -29.75 9.46
CA PRO A 229 -0.18 -30.57 8.32
C PRO A 229 -1.25 -31.59 7.91
N ALA A 230 -1.94 -32.20 8.88
CA ALA A 230 -3.02 -33.16 8.62
C ALA A 230 -4.25 -32.49 7.97
N ASP A 231 -4.56 -31.25 8.34
CA ASP A 231 -5.65 -30.50 7.74
C ASP A 231 -5.33 -30.11 6.30
N ILE A 232 -4.10 -29.65 6.06
CA ILE A 232 -3.62 -29.32 4.71
C ILE A 232 -3.68 -30.54 3.78
N GLU A 233 -3.28 -31.71 4.25
CA GLU A 233 -3.40 -32.96 3.46
C GLU A 233 -4.87 -33.35 3.21
N ARG A 234 -5.73 -33.16 4.17
CA ARG A 234 -7.18 -33.35 4.01
C ARG A 234 -7.73 -32.42 2.92
N TYR A 235 -7.35 -31.14 2.93
CA TYR A 235 -7.75 -30.19 1.88
C TYR A 235 -7.25 -30.58 0.51
N ALA A 236 -6.00 -31.03 0.40
CA ALA A 236 -5.45 -31.54 -0.85
C ALA A 236 -6.24 -32.76 -1.37
N THR A 237 -6.65 -33.66 -0.46
CA THR A 237 -7.48 -34.84 -0.80
C THR A 237 -8.88 -34.39 -1.28
N GLU A 238 -9.53 -33.49 -0.57
CA GLU A 238 -10.85 -32.97 -0.92
C GLU A 238 -10.87 -32.22 -2.26
N LEU A 239 -9.74 -31.59 -2.62
CA LEU A 239 -9.55 -30.95 -3.91
C LEU A 239 -9.17 -31.91 -5.05
N GLY A 240 -8.99 -33.20 -4.75
CA GLY A 240 -8.64 -34.22 -5.73
C GLY A 240 -7.21 -34.14 -6.26
N LEU A 241 -6.28 -33.58 -5.43
CA LEU A 241 -4.87 -33.50 -5.83
C LEU A 241 -4.16 -34.85 -5.77
N ASP A 242 -3.17 -35.05 -6.64
CA ASP A 242 -2.18 -36.09 -6.46
C ASP A 242 -1.35 -35.80 -5.20
N LEU A 243 -1.58 -36.56 -4.14
CA LEU A 243 -0.95 -36.32 -2.84
C LEU A 243 0.56 -36.59 -2.86
N ALA A 244 1.05 -37.54 -3.66
CA ALA A 244 2.48 -37.82 -3.74
C ALA A 244 3.21 -36.63 -4.38
N ARG A 245 2.67 -36.12 -5.47
CA ARG A 245 3.15 -34.91 -6.14
C ARG A 245 3.00 -33.67 -5.24
N PHE A 246 1.85 -33.51 -4.57
CA PHE A 246 1.59 -32.38 -3.67
C PHE A 246 2.62 -32.28 -2.54
N ARG A 247 2.93 -33.40 -1.87
CA ARG A 247 3.96 -33.45 -0.81
C ARG A 247 5.35 -33.12 -1.35
N THR A 248 5.70 -33.63 -2.53
CA THR A 248 6.96 -33.31 -3.20
C THR A 248 7.06 -31.82 -3.53
N ASP A 249 5.99 -31.25 -4.09
CA ASP A 249 5.92 -29.84 -4.46
C ASP A 249 5.97 -28.93 -3.21
N MET A 250 5.27 -29.27 -2.12
CA MET A 250 5.35 -28.53 -0.85
C MET A 250 6.77 -28.47 -0.27
N ALA A 251 7.57 -29.51 -0.48
CA ALA A 251 8.94 -29.59 -0.01
C ALA A 251 9.95 -28.97 -0.99
N SER A 252 9.50 -28.48 -2.16
CA SER A 252 10.42 -28.05 -3.21
C SER A 252 11.11 -26.71 -2.88
N PRO A 253 12.42 -26.60 -3.18
CA PRO A 253 13.16 -25.35 -3.00
C PRO A 253 12.63 -24.20 -3.86
N GLU A 254 12.02 -24.50 -4.99
CA GLU A 254 11.47 -23.52 -5.92
C GLU A 254 10.25 -22.81 -5.32
N ILE A 255 9.35 -23.55 -4.64
CA ILE A 255 8.21 -22.97 -3.92
C ILE A 255 8.71 -22.09 -2.78
N GLU A 256 9.71 -22.54 -2.04
CA GLU A 256 10.31 -21.72 -0.99
C GLU A 256 10.96 -20.46 -1.56
N ALA A 257 11.67 -20.55 -2.67
CA ALA A 257 12.27 -19.40 -3.35
C ALA A 257 11.20 -18.42 -3.84
N GLN A 258 10.06 -18.90 -4.34
CA GLN A 258 8.93 -18.08 -4.75
C GLN A 258 8.32 -17.30 -3.55
N ILE A 259 8.12 -17.95 -2.40
CA ILE A 259 7.62 -17.29 -1.19
C ILE A 259 8.63 -16.25 -0.69
N ARG A 260 9.92 -16.56 -0.71
CA ARG A 260 10.97 -15.60 -0.35
C ARG A 260 11.00 -14.40 -1.29
N ALA A 261 10.82 -14.60 -2.59
CA ALA A 261 10.80 -13.51 -3.57
C ALA A 261 9.65 -12.54 -3.31
N THR A 262 8.44 -13.06 -3.04
CA THR A 262 7.28 -12.20 -2.71
C THR A 262 7.47 -11.49 -1.37
N ARG A 263 8.06 -12.15 -0.37
CA ARG A 263 8.39 -11.53 0.91
C ARG A 263 9.44 -10.41 0.76
N THR A 264 10.53 -10.67 0.01
CA THR A 264 11.56 -9.66 -0.26
C THR A 264 10.99 -8.45 -0.99
N GLU A 265 10.05 -8.67 -1.91
CA GLU A 265 9.35 -7.57 -2.57
C GLU A 265 8.50 -6.76 -1.59
N GLY A 266 7.78 -7.42 -0.68
CA GLY A 266 7.05 -6.73 0.38
C GLY A 266 7.96 -5.94 1.32
N GLU A 267 9.12 -6.49 1.70
CA GLU A 267 10.13 -5.79 2.50
C GLU A 267 10.68 -4.56 1.77
N ARG A 268 10.95 -4.65 0.46
CA ARG A 268 11.34 -3.51 -0.39
C ARG A 268 10.29 -2.41 -0.40
N LEU A 269 9.01 -2.78 -0.41
CA LEU A 269 7.86 -1.88 -0.36
C LEU A 269 7.52 -1.41 1.07
N GLN A 270 8.38 -1.75 2.05
CA GLN A 270 8.22 -1.39 3.46
C GLN A 270 6.89 -1.85 4.07
N ILE A 271 6.41 -3.02 3.67
CA ILE A 271 5.19 -3.61 4.23
C ILE A 271 5.46 -4.04 5.68
N GLN A 272 4.63 -3.53 6.60
CA GLN A 272 4.75 -3.79 8.04
C GLN A 272 3.77 -4.85 8.53
N GLY A 273 2.76 -5.21 7.74
CA GLY A 273 1.72 -6.15 8.12
C GLY A 273 0.85 -6.58 6.95
N THR A 274 -0.08 -7.50 7.23
CA THR A 274 -1.00 -8.07 6.25
C THR A 274 -2.47 -7.90 6.70
N PRO A 275 -3.42 -7.74 5.78
CA PRO A 275 -3.18 -7.57 4.36
C PRO A 275 -2.60 -6.18 4.04
N THR A 276 -1.75 -6.09 3.03
CA THR A 276 -1.40 -4.82 2.41
C THR A 276 -1.82 -4.90 0.94
N ILE A 277 -2.62 -3.95 0.50
CA ILE A 277 -3.23 -3.95 -0.82
C ILE A 277 -2.70 -2.76 -1.63
N PHE A 278 -2.43 -3.00 -2.90
CA PHE A 278 -2.12 -1.96 -3.88
C PHE A 278 -3.11 -2.06 -5.04
N VAL A 279 -3.58 -0.91 -5.51
CA VAL A 279 -4.42 -0.78 -6.69
C VAL A 279 -3.63 0.02 -7.74
N ASN A 280 -3.30 -0.58 -8.86
CA ASN A 280 -2.43 -0.01 -9.90
C ASN A 280 -1.13 0.59 -9.33
N GLY A 281 -0.50 -0.12 -8.38
CA GLY A 281 0.74 0.30 -7.72
C GLY A 281 0.59 1.34 -6.62
N ARG A 282 -0.61 1.82 -6.33
CA ARG A 282 -0.89 2.74 -5.23
C ARG A 282 -1.39 1.98 -4.01
N ARG A 283 -0.79 2.24 -2.86
CA ARG A 283 -1.17 1.60 -1.62
C ARG A 283 -2.57 2.03 -1.21
N PHE A 284 -3.41 1.06 -0.87
CA PHE A 284 -4.76 1.30 -0.38
C PHE A 284 -4.71 1.55 1.12
N GLU A 285 -4.80 2.81 1.52
CA GLU A 285 -4.64 3.28 2.90
C GLU A 285 -5.98 3.46 3.64
N LEU A 286 -7.08 3.07 3.03
CA LEU A 286 -8.41 3.16 3.64
C LEU A 286 -8.75 1.90 4.43
N ASN A 287 -9.78 1.98 5.27
CA ASN A 287 -10.34 0.79 5.88
C ASN A 287 -10.76 -0.20 4.78
N LEU A 288 -10.27 -1.44 4.91
CA LEU A 288 -10.53 -2.45 3.91
C LEU A 288 -11.97 -2.96 4.06
N GLU A 289 -12.85 -2.29 3.35
CA GLU A 289 -14.24 -2.65 3.17
C GLU A 289 -14.58 -2.68 1.70
N ARG A 290 -15.70 -3.35 1.37
CA ARG A 290 -16.10 -3.53 -0.02
C ARG A 290 -16.29 -2.19 -0.75
N GLU A 291 -17.02 -1.26 -0.16
CA GLU A 291 -17.41 -0.04 -0.85
C GLU A 291 -16.25 0.91 -1.13
N PRO A 292 -15.35 1.24 -0.18
CA PRO A 292 -14.17 2.05 -0.47
C PRO A 292 -13.27 1.44 -1.56
N LEU A 293 -13.05 0.12 -1.52
CA LEU A 293 -12.25 -0.56 -2.53
C LEU A 293 -12.94 -0.55 -3.91
N ARG A 294 -14.25 -0.79 -3.94
CA ARG A 294 -15.06 -0.76 -5.16
C ARG A 294 -15.02 0.62 -5.82
N GLN A 295 -15.20 1.69 -5.04
CA GLN A 295 -15.13 3.07 -5.53
C GLN A 295 -13.76 3.38 -6.11
N TRP A 296 -12.68 3.02 -5.40
CA TRP A 296 -11.33 3.24 -5.89
C TRP A 296 -11.08 2.53 -7.23
N ILE A 297 -11.49 1.27 -7.34
CA ILE A 297 -11.35 0.49 -8.58
C ILE A 297 -12.20 1.10 -9.71
N GLN A 298 -13.42 1.55 -9.42
CA GLN A 298 -14.25 2.20 -10.43
C GLN A 298 -13.58 3.47 -10.98
N GLU A 299 -13.01 4.30 -10.10
CA GLU A 299 -12.27 5.51 -10.50
C GLU A 299 -11.05 5.18 -11.37
N GLU A 300 -10.29 4.11 -11.05
CA GLU A 300 -9.19 3.64 -11.88
C GLU A 300 -9.65 3.19 -13.28
N ILE A 301 -10.78 2.48 -13.34
CA ILE A 301 -11.37 2.03 -14.60
C ILE A 301 -11.79 3.24 -15.44
N ASP A 302 -12.45 4.23 -14.83
CA ASP A 302 -12.93 5.44 -15.50
C ASP A 302 -11.76 6.31 -16.00
N GLY A 303 -10.66 6.34 -15.26
CA GLY A 303 -9.42 7.01 -15.66
C GLY A 303 -8.58 6.24 -16.68
N ALA A 304 -8.62 4.92 -16.68
CA ALA A 304 -7.85 4.07 -17.60
C ALA A 304 -8.50 3.94 -18.99
N GLY A 305 -9.78 4.29 -19.11
CA GLY A 305 -10.54 4.17 -20.37
C GLY A 305 -10.23 5.26 -21.41
N HIS A 306 -9.13 6.04 -21.24
CA HIS A 306 -8.88 7.19 -22.12
C HIS A 306 -7.41 7.41 -22.36
#